data_a659f651f8e9ae1e8dbe276b337f257f
#
_entry.id   a659f651f8e9ae1e8dbe276b337f257f
#
_cell.length_a   1.000
_cell.length_b   1.000
_cell.length_c   1.000
_cell.angle_alpha   90.00
_cell.angle_beta   90.00
_cell.angle_gamma   90.00
#
_symmetry.space_group_name_H-M   'P 1'
#
loop_
_entity.id
_entity.type
_entity.pdbx_description
1 polymer ?
#
loop_
_entity_poly.entity_id
_entity_poly.type
_entity_poly.pdbx_seq_one_letter_code
_entity_poly.pdbx_strand_id
1 'polypeptide(L)'
;NRRALALHRAAQCVMEDWGGEFPRETRDLVALPGIGPATAQGIRSFAFDLPGVYLETNVRTVFLHHFFPDVPAVPDRELVPLIQAACPAAPGAAVDEIAPFAAPQDDADTPRAWYYALLDYGAYLKKTLPNPSRRSASYSRQSKFEGSRRQKRAHIVRMLLAARDGRPAGITLAEAVAGVNEMEAAAGREPVDHDLVADILADLEREGFCRSEGDRWLSV
;
A
#
# COMPACT_ATOMS: atom_id res chain seq x y z
N ASN A 1 7.23 -10.71 2.23
CA ASN A 1 6.41 -9.87 2.04
C ASN A 1 6.85 -8.78 1.10
N ARG A 2 6.18 -8.64 -0.07
CA ARG A 2 6.56 -7.72 -1.16
C ARG A 2 6.91 -6.31 -0.68
N ARG A 3 6.14 -5.77 0.27
CA ARG A 3 6.39 -4.42 0.82
C ARG A 3 7.69 -4.34 1.63
N ALA A 4 7.99 -5.36 2.42
CA ALA A 4 9.26 -5.41 3.19
C ALA A 4 10.46 -5.51 2.25
N LEU A 5 10.39 -6.38 1.23
CA LEU A 5 11.43 -6.52 0.23
C LEU A 5 11.63 -5.22 -0.58
N ALA A 6 10.53 -4.57 -0.99
CA ALA A 6 10.60 -3.30 -1.69
C ALA A 6 11.24 -2.20 -0.81
N LEU A 7 10.87 -2.13 0.48
CA LEU A 7 11.44 -1.19 1.44
C LEU A 7 12.95 -1.43 1.63
N HIS A 8 13.35 -2.69 1.78
CA HIS A 8 14.77 -3.05 1.90
C HIS A 8 15.57 -2.64 0.66
N ARG A 9 15.07 -2.96 -0.54
CA ARG A 9 15.71 -2.57 -1.80
C ARG A 9 15.74 -1.05 -2.01
N ALA A 10 14.67 -0.35 -1.62
CA ALA A 10 14.66 1.12 -1.66
C ALA A 10 15.72 1.72 -0.73
N ALA A 11 15.87 1.16 0.49
CA ALA A 11 16.90 1.61 1.42
C ALA A 11 18.32 1.36 0.87
N GLN A 12 18.57 0.20 0.24
CA GLN A 12 19.85 -0.08 -0.42
C GLN A 12 20.11 0.94 -1.54
N CYS A 13 19.12 1.18 -2.42
CA CYS A 13 19.24 2.16 -3.50
C CYS A 13 19.55 3.57 -2.96
N VAL A 14 18.88 4.00 -1.88
CA VAL A 14 19.18 5.30 -1.24
C VAL A 14 20.63 5.37 -0.75
N MET A 15 21.16 4.29 -0.18
CA MET A 15 22.55 4.27 0.28
C MET A 15 23.55 4.24 -0.88
N GLU A 16 23.29 3.48 -1.91
CA GLU A 16 24.21 3.22 -3.02
C GLU A 16 24.18 4.34 -4.08
N ASP A 17 22.98 4.78 -4.48
CA ASP A 17 22.79 5.70 -5.59
C ASP A 17 22.62 7.17 -5.15
N TRP A 18 22.19 7.40 -3.89
CA TRP A 18 21.86 8.71 -3.34
C TRP A 18 22.73 9.12 -2.15
N GLY A 19 23.81 8.38 -1.87
CA GLY A 19 24.73 8.69 -0.79
C GLY A 19 24.11 8.73 0.62
N GLY A 20 22.99 8.06 0.81
CA GLY A 20 22.23 8.05 2.07
C GLY A 20 21.21 9.20 2.21
N GLU A 21 21.15 10.13 1.28
CA GLU A 21 20.15 11.20 1.27
C GLU A 21 18.88 10.74 0.55
N PHE A 22 17.73 10.88 1.22
CA PHE A 22 16.46 10.48 0.64
C PHE A 22 15.98 11.53 -0.38
N PRO A 23 15.69 11.15 -1.64
CA PRO A 23 15.28 12.11 -2.67
C PRO A 23 13.92 12.73 -2.34
N ARG A 24 13.70 13.98 -2.79
CA ARG A 24 12.46 14.74 -2.53
C ARG A 24 11.63 14.97 -3.79
N GLU A 25 12.24 14.87 -4.97
CA GLU A 25 11.54 15.06 -6.22
C GLU A 25 10.72 13.82 -6.60
N THR A 26 9.52 14.05 -7.12
CA THR A 26 8.61 12.95 -7.52
C THR A 26 9.26 11.96 -8.47
N ARG A 27 10.01 12.48 -9.46
CA ARG A 27 10.74 11.68 -10.45
C ARG A 27 11.70 10.71 -9.78
N ASP A 28 12.46 11.19 -8.83
CA ASP A 28 13.52 10.45 -8.17
C ASP A 28 12.94 9.45 -7.14
N LEU A 29 11.87 9.85 -6.45
CA LEU A 29 11.12 8.95 -5.55
C LEU A 29 10.52 7.76 -6.31
N VAL A 30 9.95 7.98 -7.49
CA VAL A 30 9.36 6.89 -8.31
C VAL A 30 10.44 5.95 -8.87
N ALA A 31 11.69 6.39 -8.98
CA ALA A 31 12.80 5.53 -9.36
C ALA A 31 13.17 4.50 -8.27
N LEU A 32 12.80 4.75 -7.00
CA LEU A 32 13.07 3.82 -5.91
C LEU A 32 12.19 2.57 -5.99
N PRO A 33 12.74 1.38 -5.69
CA PRO A 33 12.01 0.12 -5.73
C PRO A 33 10.73 0.11 -4.89
N GLY A 34 9.60 -0.19 -5.52
CA GLY A 34 8.30 -0.30 -4.86
C GLY A 34 7.61 1.02 -4.54
N ILE A 35 8.15 2.15 -4.96
CA ILE A 35 7.53 3.46 -4.83
C ILE A 35 6.83 3.82 -6.15
N GLY A 36 5.50 3.79 -6.12
CA GLY A 36 4.68 4.28 -7.22
C GLY A 36 4.34 5.77 -7.09
N PRO A 37 3.72 6.38 -8.12
CA PRO A 37 3.39 7.81 -8.12
C PRO A 37 2.60 8.27 -6.88
N ALA A 38 1.58 7.52 -6.46
CA ALA A 38 0.79 7.86 -5.27
C ALA A 38 1.63 7.79 -3.98
N THR A 39 2.51 6.79 -3.84
CA THR A 39 3.43 6.68 -2.70
C THR A 39 4.43 7.82 -2.68
N ALA A 40 4.97 8.21 -3.83
CA ALA A 40 5.88 9.35 -3.96
C ALA A 40 5.22 10.65 -3.49
N GLN A 41 3.97 10.92 -3.88
CA GLN A 41 3.22 12.08 -3.39
C GLN A 41 2.99 12.03 -1.88
N GLY A 42 2.66 10.83 -1.34
CA GLY A 42 2.55 10.65 0.10
C GLY A 42 3.86 10.92 0.85
N ILE A 43 5.00 10.47 0.33
CA ILE A 43 6.31 10.75 0.91
C ILE A 43 6.59 12.27 0.91
N ARG A 44 6.35 12.95 -0.22
CA ARG A 44 6.51 14.41 -0.32
C ARG A 44 5.70 15.13 0.75
N SER A 45 4.42 14.80 0.88
CA SER A 45 3.53 15.50 1.82
C SER A 45 3.81 15.13 3.28
N PHE A 46 3.97 13.84 3.60
CA PHE A 46 4.08 13.42 5.01
C PHE A 46 5.50 13.46 5.58
N ALA A 47 6.53 13.17 4.78
CA ALA A 47 7.90 13.20 5.28
C ALA A 47 8.54 14.59 5.13
N PHE A 48 8.27 15.26 4.02
CA PHE A 48 8.96 16.51 3.66
C PHE A 48 8.09 17.76 3.77
N ASP A 49 6.79 17.61 4.04
CA ASP A 49 5.82 18.72 4.08
C ASP A 49 5.78 19.55 2.78
N LEU A 50 5.98 18.86 1.66
CA LEU A 50 5.95 19.44 0.32
C LEU A 50 4.57 19.22 -0.32
N PRO A 51 4.08 20.19 -1.10
CA PRO A 51 2.80 20.04 -1.81
C PRO A 51 2.89 18.95 -2.87
N GLY A 52 1.74 18.31 -3.13
CA GLY A 52 1.62 17.27 -4.13
C GLY A 52 0.20 16.69 -4.17
N VAL A 53 -0.11 15.92 -5.19
CA VAL A 53 -1.43 15.30 -5.35
C VAL A 53 -1.42 13.88 -4.80
N TYR A 54 -1.63 13.77 -3.48
CA TYR A 54 -1.78 12.46 -2.81
C TYR A 54 -3.22 11.99 -2.87
N LEU A 55 -3.58 11.29 -3.95
CA LEU A 55 -4.92 10.77 -4.19
C LEU A 55 -5.07 9.35 -3.65
N GLU A 56 -5.42 9.24 -2.38
CA GLU A 56 -5.72 8.02 -1.63
C GLU A 56 -7.24 7.89 -1.43
N THR A 57 -7.72 6.74 -0.97
CA THR A 57 -9.16 6.44 -0.85
C THR A 57 -9.91 7.44 0.05
N ASN A 58 -9.35 7.89 1.17
CA ASN A 58 -10.02 8.83 2.07
C ASN A 58 -10.04 10.24 1.47
N VAL A 59 -8.94 10.68 0.87
CA VAL A 59 -8.88 11.96 0.13
C VAL A 59 -9.92 11.95 -1.00
N ARG A 60 -9.93 10.90 -1.80
CA ARG A 60 -10.92 10.70 -2.86
C ARG A 60 -12.35 10.75 -2.33
N THR A 61 -12.62 10.17 -1.16
CA THR A 61 -13.93 10.17 -0.50
C THR A 61 -14.41 11.59 -0.21
N VAL A 62 -13.55 12.47 0.31
CA VAL A 62 -13.87 13.86 0.61
C VAL A 62 -14.26 14.62 -0.67
N PHE A 63 -13.43 14.57 -1.69
CA PHE A 63 -13.65 15.27 -2.93
C PHE A 63 -14.90 14.74 -3.68
N LEU A 64 -15.13 13.44 -3.70
CA LEU A 64 -16.35 12.86 -4.27
C LEU A 64 -17.61 13.26 -3.50
N HIS A 65 -17.52 13.41 -2.17
CA HIS A 65 -18.64 13.83 -1.36
C HIS A 65 -19.05 15.28 -1.65
N HIS A 66 -18.09 16.18 -1.70
CA HIS A 66 -18.38 17.64 -1.80
C HIS A 66 -18.56 18.13 -3.24
N PHE A 67 -17.82 17.59 -4.19
CA PHE A 67 -17.83 18.11 -5.58
C PHE A 67 -18.60 17.23 -6.56
N PHE A 68 -18.85 15.97 -6.22
CA PHE A 68 -19.53 15.02 -7.10
C PHE A 68 -20.59 14.20 -6.36
N PRO A 69 -21.57 14.84 -5.68
CA PRO A 69 -22.52 14.14 -4.80
C PRO A 69 -23.36 13.09 -5.55
N ASP A 70 -23.72 13.36 -6.79
CA ASP A 70 -24.63 12.53 -7.58
C ASP A 70 -24.01 11.99 -8.87
N VAL A 71 -22.70 12.13 -9.05
CA VAL A 71 -22.01 11.70 -10.27
C VAL A 71 -21.41 10.32 -10.07
N PRO A 72 -21.81 9.28 -10.83
CA PRO A 72 -21.21 7.96 -10.78
C PRO A 72 -19.92 7.90 -11.60
N ALA A 73 -19.05 6.95 -11.26
CA ALA A 73 -17.85 6.61 -12.01
C ALA A 73 -16.92 7.81 -12.32
N VAL A 74 -16.73 8.69 -11.35
CA VAL A 74 -15.84 9.87 -11.48
C VAL A 74 -14.39 9.40 -11.64
N PRO A 75 -13.72 9.75 -12.74
CA PRO A 75 -12.31 9.38 -12.95
C PRO A 75 -11.37 10.28 -12.15
N ASP A 76 -10.20 9.76 -11.80
CA ASP A 76 -9.21 10.48 -10.99
C ASP A 76 -8.75 11.81 -11.63
N ARG A 77 -8.75 11.90 -12.96
CA ARG A 77 -8.40 13.14 -13.69
C ARG A 77 -9.29 14.35 -13.34
N GLU A 78 -10.53 14.11 -12.89
CA GLU A 78 -11.44 15.17 -12.43
C GLU A 78 -11.12 15.64 -11.00
N LEU A 79 -10.54 14.75 -10.20
CA LEU A 79 -10.19 15.02 -8.80
C LEU A 79 -8.82 15.69 -8.67
N VAL A 80 -7.86 15.30 -9.52
CA VAL A 80 -6.47 15.79 -9.47
C VAL A 80 -6.38 17.32 -9.46
N PRO A 81 -6.99 18.07 -10.39
CA PRO A 81 -6.89 19.54 -10.40
C PRO A 81 -7.54 20.19 -9.16
N LEU A 82 -8.61 19.60 -8.63
CA LEU A 82 -9.26 20.11 -7.42
C LEU A 82 -8.39 19.91 -6.18
N ILE A 83 -7.77 18.74 -6.06
CA ILE A 83 -6.83 18.44 -4.96
C ILE A 83 -5.63 19.36 -5.06
N GLN A 84 -5.08 19.55 -6.24
CA GLN A 84 -3.94 20.41 -6.48
C GLN A 84 -4.24 21.87 -6.09
N ALA A 85 -5.37 22.40 -6.53
CA ALA A 85 -5.79 23.76 -6.22
C ALA A 85 -6.13 24.00 -4.73
N ALA A 86 -6.50 22.95 -3.99
CA ALA A 86 -6.86 23.03 -2.58
C ALA A 86 -5.71 22.66 -1.62
N CYS A 87 -4.67 21.97 -2.09
CA CYS A 87 -3.52 21.60 -1.28
C CYS A 87 -2.69 22.86 -0.96
N PRO A 88 -2.36 23.13 0.32
CA PRO A 88 -1.48 24.24 0.66
C PRO A 88 -0.11 24.12 0.00
N ALA A 89 0.50 25.25 -0.31
CA ALA A 89 1.90 25.32 -0.72
C ALA A 89 2.84 24.95 0.44
N ALA A 90 4.11 24.72 0.15
CA ALA A 90 5.09 24.46 1.20
C ALA A 90 5.25 25.70 2.11
N PRO A 91 5.45 25.51 3.42
CA PRO A 91 5.73 26.63 4.32
C PRO A 91 6.92 27.46 3.82
N GLY A 92 6.73 28.78 3.76
CA GLY A 92 7.76 29.73 3.31
C GLY A 92 8.03 29.73 1.80
N ALA A 93 7.20 29.08 0.98
CA ALA A 93 7.32 29.15 -0.47
C ALA A 93 7.13 30.58 -0.99
N ALA A 94 7.90 30.97 -1.99
CA ALA A 94 7.74 32.28 -2.64
C ALA A 94 6.42 32.31 -3.42
N VAL A 95 5.84 33.52 -3.57
CA VAL A 95 4.50 33.71 -4.18
C VAL A 95 4.42 33.14 -5.60
N ASP A 96 5.48 33.20 -6.35
CA ASP A 96 5.64 32.65 -7.70
C ASP A 96 5.80 31.11 -7.72
N GLU A 97 6.16 30.50 -6.58
CA GLU A 97 6.28 29.06 -6.40
C GLU A 97 4.99 28.40 -5.86
N ILE A 98 4.04 29.20 -5.39
CA ILE A 98 2.78 28.70 -4.80
C ILE A 98 1.89 28.07 -5.88
N ALA A 99 1.77 28.71 -7.03
CA ALA A 99 0.92 28.17 -8.10
C ALA A 99 1.46 26.81 -8.61
N PRO A 100 0.59 25.81 -8.79
CA PRO A 100 -0.89 25.84 -8.76
C PRO A 100 -1.51 25.47 -7.39
N PHE A 101 -0.76 25.50 -6.32
CA PHE A 101 -1.24 25.15 -4.96
C PHE A 101 -1.88 26.34 -4.26
N ALA A 102 -2.66 26.09 -3.21
CA ALA A 102 -3.27 27.13 -2.40
C ALA A 102 -2.23 27.87 -1.54
N ALA A 103 -2.38 29.18 -1.38
CA ALA A 103 -1.60 29.91 -0.39
C ALA A 103 -1.95 29.41 1.01
N PRO A 104 -0.97 29.13 1.90
CA PRO A 104 -1.23 28.80 3.30
C PRO A 104 -1.98 29.95 4.00
N GLN A 105 -2.95 29.61 4.86
CA GLN A 105 -3.71 30.60 5.61
C GLN A 105 -2.96 31.04 6.88
N ASP A 106 -2.19 30.13 7.46
CA ASP A 106 -1.30 30.37 8.60
C ASP A 106 -0.15 29.34 8.61
N ASP A 107 0.74 29.40 9.59
CA ASP A 107 1.89 28.53 9.75
C ASP A 107 1.51 27.05 10.03
N ALA A 108 0.29 26.79 10.46
CA ALA A 108 -0.23 25.44 10.70
C ALA A 108 -0.87 24.84 9.45
N ASP A 109 -1.18 25.66 8.42
CA ASP A 109 -1.77 25.22 7.16
C ASP A 109 -0.67 24.71 6.23
N THR A 110 -0.28 23.47 6.45
CA THR A 110 0.79 22.80 5.72
C THR A 110 0.24 21.61 4.92
N PRO A 111 0.92 21.17 3.83
CA PRO A 111 0.52 19.98 3.08
C PRO A 111 0.29 18.76 3.96
N ARG A 112 1.16 18.55 4.94
CA ARG A 112 1.07 17.43 5.89
C ARG A 112 -0.19 17.51 6.75
N ALA A 113 -0.42 18.65 7.38
CA ALA A 113 -1.58 18.88 8.27
C ALA A 113 -2.88 18.73 7.48
N TRP A 114 -2.94 19.32 6.30
CA TRP A 114 -4.08 19.27 5.40
C TRP A 114 -4.42 17.84 4.98
N TYR A 115 -3.43 17.03 4.60
CA TYR A 115 -3.67 15.64 4.25
C TYR A 115 -4.09 14.78 5.44
N TYR A 116 -3.56 15.00 6.64
CA TYR A 116 -4.04 14.32 7.84
C TYR A 116 -5.51 14.64 8.10
N ALA A 117 -5.91 15.89 8.00
CA ALA A 117 -7.30 16.30 8.16
C ALA A 117 -8.21 15.62 7.10
N LEU A 118 -7.79 15.56 5.83
CA LEU A 118 -8.53 14.85 4.79
C LEU A 118 -8.64 13.34 5.02
N LEU A 119 -7.57 12.70 5.53
CA LEU A 119 -7.60 11.27 5.85
C LEU A 119 -8.61 10.96 6.95
N ASP A 120 -8.61 11.75 8.02
CA ASP A 120 -9.53 11.62 9.15
C ASP A 120 -10.98 11.93 8.72
N TYR A 121 -11.20 13.02 8.03
CA TYR A 121 -12.51 13.40 7.54
C TYR A 121 -13.08 12.39 6.53
N GLY A 122 -12.27 11.89 5.61
CA GLY A 122 -12.68 10.85 4.67
C GLY A 122 -13.02 9.52 5.36
N ALA A 123 -12.31 9.17 6.43
CA ALA A 123 -12.64 8.01 7.26
C ALA A 123 -13.97 8.21 7.99
N TYR A 124 -14.21 9.41 8.55
CA TYR A 124 -15.48 9.80 9.17
C TYR A 124 -16.65 9.71 8.18
N LEU A 125 -16.52 10.28 6.99
CA LEU A 125 -17.56 10.22 5.95
C LEU A 125 -17.93 8.80 5.56
N LYS A 126 -16.94 7.91 5.41
CA LYS A 126 -17.19 6.49 5.10
C LYS A 126 -17.90 5.74 6.22
N LYS A 127 -17.74 6.18 7.46
CA LYS A 127 -18.40 5.58 8.63
C LYS A 127 -19.83 6.09 8.82
N THR A 128 -20.11 7.32 8.47
CA THR A 128 -21.37 8.00 8.80
C THR A 128 -22.33 8.09 7.61
N LEU A 129 -21.85 7.93 6.39
CA LEU A 129 -22.65 8.05 5.16
C LEU A 129 -22.54 6.76 4.30
N PRO A 130 -23.47 6.56 3.35
CA PRO A 130 -23.26 5.60 2.27
C PRO A 130 -21.94 5.90 1.57
N ASN A 131 -20.97 5.01 1.68
CA ASN A 131 -19.56 5.21 1.30
C ASN A 131 -19.40 5.99 -0.04
N PRO A 132 -19.01 7.28 -0.02
CA PRO A 132 -18.90 8.11 -1.22
C PRO A 132 -17.84 7.61 -2.21
N SER A 133 -16.81 6.87 -1.74
CA SER A 133 -15.76 6.34 -2.61
C SER A 133 -16.27 5.36 -3.68
N ARG A 134 -17.49 4.81 -3.50
CA ARG A 134 -18.13 3.96 -4.51
C ARG A 134 -18.42 4.69 -5.82
N ARG A 135 -18.44 6.02 -5.83
CA ARG A 135 -18.60 6.82 -7.03
C ARG A 135 -17.31 7.02 -7.83
N SER A 136 -16.18 6.57 -7.33
CA SER A 136 -14.93 6.59 -8.10
C SER A 136 -14.96 5.56 -9.21
N ALA A 137 -14.48 5.93 -10.40
CA ALA A 137 -14.22 4.98 -11.50
C ALA A 137 -13.12 3.95 -11.12
N SER A 138 -12.22 4.33 -10.22
CA SER A 138 -11.15 3.47 -9.69
C SER A 138 -11.58 2.68 -8.44
N TYR A 139 -12.88 2.66 -8.10
CA TYR A 139 -13.34 1.95 -6.90
C TYR A 139 -13.11 0.46 -7.01
N SER A 140 -12.36 -0.08 -6.08
CA SER A 140 -12.15 -1.52 -5.94
C SER A 140 -12.44 -1.95 -4.51
N ARG A 141 -13.30 -2.95 -4.35
CA ARG A 141 -13.56 -3.55 -3.04
C ARG A 141 -12.46 -4.53 -2.73
N GLN A 142 -11.68 -4.26 -1.70
CA GLN A 142 -10.72 -5.24 -1.20
C GLN A 142 -11.45 -6.47 -0.66
N SER A 143 -11.05 -7.66 -1.12
CA SER A 143 -11.55 -8.93 -0.57
C SER A 143 -11.26 -9.04 0.92
N LYS A 144 -12.13 -9.73 1.68
CA LYS A 144 -11.87 -10.06 3.08
C LYS A 144 -10.52 -10.77 3.22
N PHE A 145 -9.85 -10.56 4.35
CA PHE A 145 -8.58 -11.24 4.63
C PHE A 145 -8.80 -12.73 4.95
N GLU A 146 -9.80 -13.02 5.79
CA GLU A 146 -10.19 -14.38 6.16
C GLU A 146 -10.60 -15.18 4.92
N GLY A 147 -10.05 -16.37 4.77
CA GLY A 147 -10.28 -17.28 3.65
C GLY A 147 -9.58 -16.87 2.35
N SER A 148 -8.93 -15.70 2.31
CA SER A 148 -8.25 -15.23 1.09
C SER A 148 -6.91 -15.93 0.84
N ARG A 149 -6.44 -15.89 -0.42
CA ARG A 149 -5.07 -16.32 -0.78
C ARG A 149 -4.01 -15.59 0.08
N ARG A 150 -4.26 -14.33 0.49
CA ARG A 150 -3.36 -13.56 1.36
C ARG A 150 -3.22 -14.18 2.74
N GLN A 151 -4.31 -14.68 3.34
CA GLN A 151 -4.26 -15.37 4.63
C GLN A 151 -3.48 -16.67 4.52
N LYS A 152 -3.75 -17.48 3.51
CA LYS A 152 -3.06 -18.75 3.24
C LYS A 152 -1.56 -18.54 3.04
N ARG A 153 -1.20 -17.55 2.21
CA ARG A 153 0.19 -17.16 2.01
C ARG A 153 0.88 -16.72 3.32
N ALA A 154 0.21 -15.92 4.14
CA ALA A 154 0.76 -15.49 5.43
C ALA A 154 0.93 -16.67 6.41
N HIS A 155 0.06 -17.67 6.33
CA HIS A 155 0.15 -18.88 7.12
C HIS A 155 1.36 -19.73 6.70
N ILE A 156 1.53 -19.97 5.40
CA ILE A 156 2.68 -20.70 4.84
C ILE A 156 4.00 -20.03 5.21
N VAL A 157 4.11 -18.69 5.12
CA VAL A 157 5.31 -17.96 5.56
C VAL A 157 5.60 -18.21 7.04
N ARG A 158 4.57 -18.23 7.91
CA ARG A 158 4.76 -18.56 9.34
C ARG A 158 5.22 -20.01 9.55
N MET A 159 4.71 -20.96 8.77
CA MET A 159 5.17 -22.35 8.80
C MET A 159 6.64 -22.47 8.38
N LEU A 160 7.04 -21.80 7.29
CA LEU A 160 8.43 -21.76 6.83
C LEU A 160 9.37 -21.19 7.89
N LEU A 161 8.97 -20.09 8.53
CA LEU A 161 9.76 -19.46 9.60
C LEU A 161 9.86 -20.36 10.85
N ALA A 162 8.76 -21.02 11.24
CA ALA A 162 8.77 -21.96 12.36
C ALA A 162 9.64 -23.20 12.11
N ALA A 163 9.71 -23.64 10.85
CA ALA A 163 10.52 -24.78 10.44
C ALA A 163 11.99 -24.43 10.08
N ARG A 164 12.39 -23.17 10.23
CA ARG A 164 13.72 -22.68 9.82
C ARG A 164 14.87 -23.44 10.48
N ASP A 165 14.77 -23.66 11.78
CA ASP A 165 15.80 -24.29 12.60
C ASP A 165 15.47 -25.77 12.91
N GLY A 166 14.45 -26.33 12.21
CA GLY A 166 14.03 -27.72 12.34
C GLY A 166 15.06 -28.70 11.76
N ARG A 167 14.89 -29.99 12.10
CA ARG A 167 15.69 -31.10 11.52
C ARG A 167 14.74 -32.22 11.09
N PRO A 168 14.47 -32.36 9.77
CA PRO A 168 14.96 -31.54 8.65
C PRO A 168 14.37 -30.12 8.65
N ALA A 169 15.14 -29.15 8.16
CA ALA A 169 14.70 -27.76 8.02
C ALA A 169 13.66 -27.62 6.90
N GLY A 170 12.82 -26.58 7.00
CA GLY A 170 11.81 -26.29 6.00
C GLY A 170 10.57 -27.19 6.07
N ILE A 171 9.68 -27.04 5.08
CA ILE A 171 8.42 -27.78 4.98
C ILE A 171 8.27 -28.42 3.60
N THR A 172 7.63 -29.59 3.52
CA THR A 172 7.21 -30.19 2.26
C THR A 172 5.88 -29.57 1.78
N LEU A 173 5.53 -29.81 0.53
CA LEU A 173 4.21 -29.41 0.00
C LEU A 173 3.07 -30.07 0.77
N ALA A 174 3.21 -31.34 1.12
CA ALA A 174 2.19 -32.06 1.89
C ALA A 174 1.99 -31.45 3.30
N GLU A 175 3.08 -31.08 3.97
CA GLU A 175 3.02 -30.37 5.28
C GLU A 175 2.39 -28.99 5.12
N ALA A 176 2.70 -28.24 4.06
CA ALA A 176 2.06 -26.95 3.78
C ALA A 176 0.56 -27.07 3.53
N VAL A 177 0.14 -28.06 2.73
CA VAL A 177 -1.29 -28.36 2.46
C VAL A 177 -2.01 -28.73 3.74
N ALA A 178 -1.42 -29.62 4.55
CA ALA A 178 -2.00 -30.04 5.83
C ALA A 178 -2.19 -28.86 6.78
N GLY A 179 -1.18 -28.02 6.97
CA GLY A 179 -1.26 -26.86 7.85
C GLY A 179 -2.25 -25.79 7.36
N VAL A 180 -2.35 -25.57 6.05
CA VAL A 180 -3.38 -24.65 5.50
C VAL A 180 -4.77 -25.23 5.72
N ASN A 181 -4.99 -26.53 5.51
CA ASN A 181 -6.28 -27.17 5.71
C ASN A 181 -6.69 -27.23 7.17
N GLU A 182 -5.75 -27.40 8.09
CA GLU A 182 -6.01 -27.28 9.53
C GLU A 182 -6.52 -25.87 9.90
N MET A 183 -5.87 -24.83 9.37
CA MET A 183 -6.31 -23.44 9.54
C MET A 183 -7.71 -23.19 8.96
N GLU A 184 -8.01 -23.73 7.78
CA GLU A 184 -9.32 -23.58 7.14
C GLU A 184 -10.40 -24.34 7.94
N ALA A 185 -10.13 -25.57 8.36
CA ALA A 185 -11.03 -26.39 9.17
C ALA A 185 -11.34 -25.74 10.53
N ALA A 186 -10.33 -25.18 11.21
CA ALA A 186 -10.51 -24.45 12.46
C ALA A 186 -11.43 -23.22 12.32
N ALA A 187 -11.55 -22.69 11.09
CA ALA A 187 -12.44 -21.58 10.76
C ALA A 187 -13.77 -22.02 10.11
N GLY A 188 -14.06 -23.33 10.08
CA GLY A 188 -15.27 -23.90 9.49
C GLY A 188 -15.35 -23.73 7.96
N ARG A 189 -14.21 -23.68 7.27
CA ARG A 189 -14.13 -23.54 5.82
C ARG A 189 -13.70 -24.83 5.16
N GLU A 190 -14.02 -24.98 3.90
CA GLU A 190 -13.63 -26.12 3.08
C GLU A 190 -12.12 -26.21 2.90
N PRO A 191 -11.58 -27.42 2.76
CA PRO A 191 -10.17 -27.63 2.48
C PRO A 191 -9.79 -27.00 1.13
N VAL A 192 -8.54 -26.57 1.03
CA VAL A 192 -8.00 -25.97 -0.18
C VAL A 192 -7.40 -27.04 -1.11
N ASP A 193 -7.41 -26.74 -2.39
CA ASP A 193 -6.74 -27.54 -3.41
C ASP A 193 -5.21 -27.54 -3.19
N HIS A 194 -4.60 -28.68 -3.42
CA HIS A 194 -3.15 -28.88 -3.44
C HIS A 194 -2.44 -27.89 -4.39
N ASP A 195 -3.02 -27.67 -5.58
CA ASP A 195 -2.46 -26.78 -6.60
C ASP A 195 -2.40 -25.33 -6.12
N LEU A 196 -3.39 -24.86 -5.39
CA LEU A 196 -3.38 -23.52 -4.79
C LEU A 196 -2.19 -23.31 -3.83
N VAL A 197 -1.86 -24.32 -3.03
CA VAL A 197 -0.74 -24.26 -2.08
C VAL A 197 0.60 -24.33 -2.82
N ALA A 198 0.69 -25.17 -3.83
CA ALA A 198 1.87 -25.25 -4.70
C ALA A 198 2.15 -23.91 -5.41
N ASP A 199 1.11 -23.30 -5.96
CA ASP A 199 1.21 -21.96 -6.59
C ASP A 199 1.67 -20.87 -5.59
N ILE A 200 1.21 -20.94 -4.33
CA ILE A 200 1.63 -19.97 -3.30
C ILE A 200 3.11 -20.17 -2.96
N LEU A 201 3.59 -21.39 -2.85
CA LEU A 201 5.01 -21.70 -2.60
C LEU A 201 5.89 -21.25 -3.78
N ALA A 202 5.47 -21.51 -5.02
CA ALA A 202 6.16 -21.05 -6.21
C ALA A 202 6.24 -19.51 -6.29
N ASP A 203 5.14 -18.81 -5.90
CA ASP A 203 5.13 -17.35 -5.79
C ASP A 203 6.11 -16.86 -4.71
N LEU A 204 6.16 -17.54 -3.55
CA LEU A 204 7.07 -17.19 -2.46
C LEU A 204 8.53 -17.38 -2.86
N GLU A 205 8.83 -18.44 -3.59
CA GLU A 205 10.18 -18.72 -4.09
C GLU A 205 10.62 -17.69 -5.13
N ARG A 206 9.79 -17.40 -6.13
CA ARG A 206 10.06 -16.36 -7.14
C ARG A 206 10.27 -14.97 -6.53
N GLU A 207 9.63 -14.69 -5.42
CA GLU A 207 9.77 -13.43 -4.68
C GLU A 207 10.95 -13.44 -3.68
N GLY A 208 11.66 -14.55 -3.53
CA GLY A 208 12.84 -14.68 -2.68
C GLY A 208 12.56 -14.83 -1.18
N PHE A 209 11.36 -15.30 -0.80
CA PHE A 209 11.01 -15.57 0.61
C PHE A 209 11.34 -16.99 1.05
N CYS A 210 11.44 -17.89 0.11
CA CYS A 210 11.89 -19.26 0.32
C CYS A 210 12.66 -19.76 -0.90
N ARG A 211 13.31 -20.89 -0.74
CA ARG A 211 13.95 -21.65 -1.83
C ARG A 211 13.56 -23.12 -1.72
N SER A 212 13.46 -23.80 -2.82
CA SER A 212 13.26 -25.24 -2.87
C SER A 212 14.59 -25.98 -2.77
N GLU A 213 14.64 -27.02 -1.95
CA GLU A 213 15.76 -27.98 -1.88
C GLU A 213 15.17 -29.40 -1.81
N GLY A 214 15.29 -30.16 -2.90
CA GLY A 214 14.67 -31.48 -3.03
C GLY A 214 13.14 -31.37 -3.00
N ASP A 215 12.51 -31.98 -1.98
CA ASP A 215 11.07 -31.99 -1.76
C ASP A 215 10.61 -30.94 -0.71
N ARG A 216 11.53 -30.09 -0.24
CA ARG A 216 11.27 -29.11 0.84
C ARG A 216 11.49 -27.67 0.41
N TRP A 217 10.71 -26.77 1.00
CA TRP A 217 10.89 -25.33 0.92
C TRP A 217 11.48 -24.80 2.23
N LEU A 218 12.56 -24.05 2.11
CA LEU A 218 13.26 -23.46 3.23
C LEU A 218 13.08 -21.93 3.22
N SER A 219 12.92 -21.29 4.40
CA SER A 219 12.95 -19.84 4.47
C SER A 219 14.34 -19.30 4.11
N VAL A 220 14.40 -18.21 3.37
CA VAL A 220 15.64 -17.46 3.08
C VAL A 220 15.93 -16.50 4.20
#